data_7c15a8d4abea9f5a62f97524632c9428
#
_entry.id   7c15a8d4abea9f5a62f97524632c9428
#
_cell.length_a   1.000
_cell.length_b   1.000
_cell.length_c   1.000
_cell.angle_alpha   90.00
_cell.angle_beta   90.00
_cell.angle_gamma   90.00
#
_symmetry.space_group_name_H-M   'P 1'
#
loop_
_entity.id
_entity.type
_entity.pdbx_description
1 polymer ?
#
loop_
_entity_poly.entity_id
_entity_poly.type
_entity_poly.pdbx_seq_one_letter_code
_entity_poly.pdbx_strand_id
1 'polypeptide(L)'
;AKLAKRIPNFLIKKFEKILELKKINYFLAHHSEDTAIDFARNSIDYVGANIIVKNEENIPKEGRYIIVSNHPLGGIDGVALISAIGKYRKDLKFPVNDFLLYLQPMRDIFIPINKMGKSSVSSMKEFNEAFESDNLILYFPAGLCSRKENGILRDLEWKKTIIRKARETKRDIIPVFFD
;
A
#
# COMPACT_ATOMS: atom_id res chain seq x y z
N ALA A 1 -23.30 1.91 -6.40
CA ALA A 1 -24.55 1.75 -5.62
C ALA A 1 -25.67 1.03 -6.40
N LYS A 2 -25.83 1.21 -7.73
CA LYS A 2 -26.92 0.57 -8.51
C LYS A 2 -26.72 -0.95 -8.72
N LEU A 3 -25.46 -1.44 -8.81
CA LEU A 3 -25.18 -2.88 -8.99
C LEU A 3 -25.47 -3.71 -7.72
N ALA A 4 -25.14 -3.17 -6.55
CA ALA A 4 -25.35 -3.86 -5.27
C ALA A 4 -26.83 -4.14 -4.97
N LYS A 5 -27.76 -3.32 -5.48
CA LYS A 5 -29.21 -3.54 -5.33
C LYS A 5 -29.76 -4.75 -6.12
N ARG A 6 -28.97 -5.34 -7.02
CA ARG A 6 -29.35 -6.50 -7.84
C ARG A 6 -28.80 -7.84 -7.33
N ILE A 7 -27.95 -7.80 -6.32
CA ILE A 7 -27.35 -9.02 -5.73
C ILE A 7 -28.28 -9.52 -4.62
N PRO A 8 -28.72 -10.79 -4.66
CA PRO A 8 -29.53 -11.38 -3.61
C PRO A 8 -28.83 -11.33 -2.25
N ASN A 9 -29.57 -11.01 -1.18
CA ASN A 9 -29.02 -10.83 0.17
C ASN A 9 -28.25 -12.05 0.69
N PHE A 10 -28.63 -13.27 0.29
CA PHE A 10 -27.92 -14.48 0.72
C PHE A 10 -26.50 -14.56 0.14
N LEU A 11 -26.31 -14.06 -1.10
CA LEU A 11 -24.98 -13.98 -1.72
C LEU A 11 -24.13 -12.93 -1.01
N ILE A 12 -24.71 -11.76 -0.70
CA ILE A 12 -24.01 -10.72 0.07
C ILE A 12 -23.53 -11.28 1.40
N LYS A 13 -24.42 -11.94 2.17
CA LYS A 13 -24.05 -12.57 3.46
C LYS A 13 -22.97 -13.64 3.31
N LYS A 14 -23.00 -14.42 2.21
CA LYS A 14 -21.97 -15.41 1.93
C LYS A 14 -20.62 -14.75 1.66
N PHE A 15 -20.57 -13.67 0.88
CA PHE A 15 -19.35 -12.90 0.64
C PHE A 15 -18.84 -12.23 1.91
N GLU A 16 -19.71 -11.62 2.71
CA GLU A 16 -19.35 -11.03 4.01
C GLU A 16 -18.67 -12.05 4.93
N LYS A 17 -19.17 -13.29 4.94
CA LYS A 17 -18.61 -14.38 5.73
C LYS A 17 -17.26 -14.85 5.16
N ILE A 18 -17.14 -15.02 3.84
CA ILE A 18 -15.89 -15.43 3.18
C ILE A 18 -14.78 -14.39 3.39
N LEU A 19 -15.13 -13.12 3.30
CA LEU A 19 -14.21 -12.00 3.47
C LEU A 19 -13.96 -11.64 4.94
N GLU A 20 -14.61 -12.34 5.88
CA GLU A 20 -14.49 -12.06 7.32
C GLU A 20 -14.75 -10.58 7.68
N LEU A 21 -15.70 -9.92 6.96
CA LEU A 21 -15.92 -8.47 7.09
C LEU A 21 -16.24 -8.04 8.52
N LYS A 22 -16.83 -8.92 9.34
CA LYS A 22 -17.06 -8.62 10.77
C LYS A 22 -15.75 -8.44 11.53
N LYS A 23 -14.76 -9.29 11.27
CA LYS A 23 -13.43 -9.20 11.90
C LYS A 23 -12.70 -7.94 11.42
N ILE A 24 -12.74 -7.66 10.12
CA ILE A 24 -12.15 -6.44 9.55
C ILE A 24 -12.79 -5.20 10.17
N ASN A 25 -14.12 -5.12 10.21
CA ASN A 25 -14.82 -3.97 10.78
C ASN A 25 -14.55 -3.81 12.29
N TYR A 26 -14.46 -4.92 13.02
CA TYR A 26 -14.09 -4.91 14.44
C TYR A 26 -12.68 -4.31 14.62
N PHE A 27 -11.71 -4.81 13.83
CA PHE A 27 -10.34 -4.30 13.86
C PHE A 27 -10.29 -2.80 13.53
N LEU A 28 -10.94 -2.38 12.44
CA LEU A 28 -10.97 -0.97 12.03
C LEU A 28 -11.57 -0.06 13.10
N ALA A 29 -12.63 -0.51 13.79
CA ALA A 29 -13.26 0.26 14.85
C ALA A 29 -12.37 0.46 16.09
N HIS A 30 -11.51 -0.54 16.40
CA HIS A 30 -10.63 -0.49 17.58
C HIS A 30 -9.29 0.20 17.31
N HIS A 31 -8.93 0.38 16.02
CA HIS A 31 -7.67 0.95 15.57
C HIS A 31 -7.86 2.21 14.73
N SER A 32 -9.00 2.89 14.86
CA SER A 32 -9.33 4.10 14.09
C SER A 32 -8.45 5.29 14.42
N GLU A 33 -7.94 5.35 15.66
CA GLU A 33 -7.11 6.44 16.19
C GLU A 33 -5.60 6.12 16.17
N ASP A 34 -5.21 4.97 15.67
CA ASP A 34 -3.80 4.59 15.57
C ASP A 34 -3.05 5.53 14.62
N THR A 35 -1.76 5.71 14.86
CA THR A 35 -0.88 6.24 13.81
C THR A 35 -0.79 5.25 12.65
N ALA A 36 -0.45 5.72 11.46
CA ALA A 36 -0.33 4.85 10.29
C ALA A 36 0.64 3.66 10.51
N ILE A 37 1.71 3.88 11.24
CA ILE A 37 2.71 2.85 11.54
C ILE A 37 2.18 1.86 12.59
N ASP A 38 1.50 2.35 13.62
CA ASP A 38 0.92 1.48 14.64
C ASP A 38 -0.24 0.66 14.06
N PHE A 39 -1.09 1.28 13.23
CA PHE A 39 -2.13 0.57 12.50
C PHE A 39 -1.55 -0.54 11.61
N ALA A 40 -0.45 -0.27 10.91
CA ALA A 40 0.21 -1.27 10.08
C ALA A 40 0.75 -2.43 10.92
N ARG A 41 1.40 -2.14 12.06
CA ARG A 41 1.90 -3.15 12.99
C ARG A 41 0.75 -3.99 13.56
N ASN A 42 -0.26 -3.33 14.10
CA ASN A 42 -1.44 -3.99 14.67
C ASN A 42 -2.19 -4.85 13.63
N SER A 43 -2.20 -4.42 12.34
CA SER A 43 -2.76 -5.21 11.25
C SER A 43 -2.01 -6.52 11.04
N ILE A 44 -0.68 -6.50 11.09
CA ILE A 44 0.16 -7.70 10.96
C ILE A 44 -0.08 -8.64 12.14
N ASP A 45 -0.09 -8.11 13.35
CA ASP A 45 -0.35 -8.90 14.56
C ASP A 45 -1.76 -9.51 14.54
N TYR A 46 -2.76 -8.75 14.09
CA TYR A 46 -4.15 -9.20 14.00
C TYR A 46 -4.35 -10.37 13.03
N VAL A 47 -3.65 -10.37 11.91
CA VAL A 47 -3.71 -11.49 10.94
C VAL A 47 -2.80 -12.64 11.33
N GLY A 48 -2.01 -12.52 12.41
CA GLY A 48 -1.09 -13.54 12.90
C GLY A 48 0.11 -13.76 11.97
N ALA A 49 0.50 -12.73 11.19
CA ALA A 49 1.64 -12.81 10.30
C ALA A 49 2.95 -12.46 11.05
N ASN A 50 4.05 -13.02 10.59
CA ASN A 50 5.38 -12.68 11.09
C ASN A 50 6.22 -12.08 9.96
N ILE A 51 6.81 -10.90 10.19
CA ILE A 51 7.66 -10.21 9.23
C ILE A 51 9.12 -10.48 9.60
N ILE A 52 9.85 -11.11 8.70
CA ILE A 52 11.29 -11.30 8.81
C ILE A 52 11.96 -10.39 7.77
N VAL A 53 12.66 -9.37 8.23
CA VAL A 53 13.40 -8.44 7.35
C VAL A 53 14.85 -8.93 7.27
N LYS A 54 15.33 -9.12 6.04
CA LYS A 54 16.75 -9.40 5.77
C LYS A 54 17.43 -8.12 5.26
N ASN A 55 18.69 -7.93 5.61
CA ASN A 55 19.51 -6.76 5.24
C ASN A 55 18.86 -5.44 5.71
N GLU A 56 18.35 -5.44 6.92
CA GLU A 56 17.66 -4.33 7.55
C GLU A 56 18.54 -3.07 7.66
N GLU A 57 19.86 -3.26 7.71
CA GLU A 57 20.88 -2.21 7.70
C GLU A 57 20.88 -1.35 6.43
N ASN A 58 20.32 -1.85 5.33
CA ASN A 58 20.19 -1.10 4.07
C ASN A 58 18.98 -0.16 4.04
N ILE A 59 18.16 -0.15 5.09
CA ILE A 59 17.03 0.78 5.18
C ILE A 59 17.58 2.16 5.54
N PRO A 60 17.38 3.19 4.67
CA PRO A 60 17.93 4.51 4.91
C PRO A 60 17.20 5.18 6.08
N LYS A 61 17.95 5.70 7.02
CA LYS A 61 17.42 6.43 8.19
C LYS A 61 17.03 7.87 7.84
N GLU A 62 17.60 8.42 6.80
CA GLU A 62 17.37 9.78 6.31
C GLU A 62 17.58 9.86 4.79
N GLY A 63 17.30 11.00 4.18
CA GLY A 63 17.50 11.23 2.76
C GLY A 63 16.28 10.85 1.91
N ARG A 64 16.38 11.13 0.61
CA ARG A 64 15.28 11.05 -0.38
C ARG A 64 15.40 9.78 -1.20
N TYR A 65 14.63 8.77 -0.86
CA TYR A 65 14.64 7.47 -1.54
C TYR A 65 13.25 7.07 -2.00
N ILE A 66 13.22 6.12 -2.92
CA ILE A 66 12.02 5.39 -3.31
C ILE A 66 12.26 3.92 -3.02
N ILE A 67 11.48 3.34 -2.12
CA ILE A 67 11.46 1.90 -1.91
C ILE A 67 10.46 1.30 -2.88
N VAL A 68 10.91 0.40 -3.74
CA VAL A 68 10.06 -0.32 -4.69
C VAL A 68 9.99 -1.80 -4.34
N SER A 69 8.82 -2.41 -4.52
CA SER A 69 8.65 -3.82 -4.20
C SER A 69 7.70 -4.52 -5.16
N ASN A 70 7.84 -5.85 -5.26
CA ASN A 70 6.81 -6.74 -5.79
C ASN A 70 5.57 -6.75 -4.86
N HIS A 71 4.45 -7.28 -5.34
CA HIS A 71 3.16 -7.17 -4.66
C HIS A 71 2.38 -8.51 -4.64
N PRO A 72 2.94 -9.56 -4.02
CA PRO A 72 2.37 -10.91 -4.10
C PRO A 72 1.09 -11.13 -3.31
N LEU A 73 0.95 -10.53 -2.13
CA LEU A 73 -0.12 -10.81 -1.15
C LEU A 73 -1.17 -9.69 -1.04
N GLY A 74 -1.04 -8.62 -1.82
CA GLY A 74 -2.00 -7.53 -1.82
C GLY A 74 -1.90 -6.62 -0.60
N GLY A 75 -3.03 -6.38 0.10
CA GLY A 75 -3.06 -5.43 1.22
C GLY A 75 -2.03 -5.72 2.31
N ILE A 76 -1.69 -6.99 2.52
CA ILE A 76 -0.72 -7.41 3.54
C ILE A 76 0.69 -6.89 3.21
N ASP A 77 1.10 -6.88 1.94
CA ASP A 77 2.42 -6.34 1.55
C ASP A 77 2.55 -4.86 1.91
N GLY A 78 1.48 -4.10 1.69
CA GLY A 78 1.46 -2.67 2.01
C GLY A 78 1.66 -2.42 3.50
N VAL A 79 0.89 -3.08 4.36
CA VAL A 79 1.01 -2.90 5.82
C VAL A 79 2.32 -3.50 6.34
N ALA A 80 2.82 -4.60 5.76
CA ALA A 80 4.10 -5.18 6.12
C ALA A 80 5.26 -4.22 5.80
N LEU A 81 5.24 -3.61 4.62
CA LEU A 81 6.25 -2.64 4.21
C LEU A 81 6.25 -1.41 5.11
N ILE A 82 5.06 -0.86 5.41
CA ILE A 82 4.92 0.28 6.32
C ILE A 82 5.39 -0.09 7.74
N SER A 83 5.00 -1.25 8.25
CA SER A 83 5.41 -1.72 9.58
C SER A 83 6.94 -1.89 9.67
N ALA A 84 7.57 -2.51 8.67
CA ALA A 84 9.00 -2.74 8.64
C ALA A 84 9.81 -1.43 8.53
N ILE A 85 9.49 -0.59 7.55
CA ILE A 85 10.19 0.68 7.30
C ILE A 85 9.87 1.70 8.39
N GLY A 86 8.65 1.68 8.93
CA GLY A 86 8.19 2.57 9.99
C GLY A 86 8.95 2.45 11.31
N LYS A 87 9.76 1.41 11.50
CA LYS A 87 10.70 1.31 12.63
C LYS A 87 11.80 2.37 12.52
N TYR A 88 12.21 2.73 11.31
CA TYR A 88 13.35 3.61 11.03
C TYR A 88 12.95 5.01 10.57
N ARG A 89 11.85 5.11 9.79
CA ARG A 89 11.38 6.34 9.17
C ARG A 89 9.90 6.56 9.48
N LYS A 90 9.53 7.79 9.82
CA LYS A 90 8.12 8.18 10.09
C LYS A 90 7.52 9.00 8.93
N ASP A 91 8.35 9.56 8.11
CA ASP A 91 8.03 10.44 6.98
C ASP A 91 7.70 9.66 5.70
N LEU A 92 6.83 8.68 5.80
CA LEU A 92 6.44 7.81 4.70
C LEU A 92 5.36 8.45 3.83
N LYS A 93 5.46 8.26 2.52
CA LYS A 93 4.40 8.53 1.55
C LYS A 93 4.20 7.33 0.64
N PHE A 94 2.96 6.94 0.43
CA PHE A 94 2.63 5.72 -0.29
C PHE A 94 1.50 5.98 -1.30
N PRO A 95 1.81 6.04 -2.59
CA PRO A 95 0.82 6.13 -3.64
C PRO A 95 -0.06 4.88 -3.70
N VAL A 96 -1.35 5.05 -3.49
CA VAL A 96 -2.32 3.96 -3.37
C VAL A 96 -3.58 4.21 -4.20
N ASN A 97 -4.37 3.15 -4.39
CA ASN A 97 -5.69 3.26 -4.98
C ASN A 97 -6.63 4.07 -4.07
N ASP A 98 -7.50 4.87 -4.66
CA ASP A 98 -8.47 5.74 -3.97
C ASP A 98 -9.33 5.01 -2.93
N PHE A 99 -9.62 3.71 -3.12
CA PHE A 99 -10.35 2.92 -2.13
C PHE A 99 -9.63 2.83 -0.78
N LEU A 100 -8.31 2.87 -0.76
CA LEU A 100 -7.53 2.79 0.47
C LEU A 100 -7.55 4.07 1.29
N LEU A 101 -7.98 5.20 0.71
CA LEU A 101 -8.16 6.47 1.42
C LEU A 101 -9.28 6.43 2.48
N TYR A 102 -10.15 5.41 2.44
CA TYR A 102 -11.13 5.17 3.49
C TYR A 102 -10.52 4.60 4.78
N LEU A 103 -9.28 4.14 4.75
CA LEU A 103 -8.53 3.72 5.94
C LEU A 103 -8.00 4.95 6.67
N GLN A 104 -8.79 5.49 7.59
CA GLN A 104 -8.49 6.76 8.30
C GLN A 104 -7.10 6.78 8.93
N PRO A 105 -6.63 5.72 9.64
CA PRO A 105 -5.30 5.74 10.25
C PRO A 105 -4.14 5.88 9.25
N MET A 106 -4.37 5.47 7.98
CA MET A 106 -3.35 5.51 6.93
C MET A 106 -3.35 6.80 6.11
N ARG A 107 -4.29 7.70 6.37
CA ARG A 107 -4.56 8.86 5.52
C ARG A 107 -3.36 9.79 5.37
N ASP A 108 -2.57 9.94 6.41
CA ASP A 108 -1.42 10.86 6.43
C ASP A 108 -0.27 10.39 5.52
N ILE A 109 -0.19 9.09 5.24
CA ILE A 109 0.86 8.51 4.38
C ILE A 109 0.36 8.16 2.99
N PHE A 110 -0.94 7.97 2.80
CA PHE A 110 -1.50 7.59 1.51
C PHE A 110 -1.65 8.78 0.57
N ILE A 111 -1.26 8.57 -0.69
CA ILE A 111 -1.41 9.51 -1.79
C ILE A 111 -2.35 8.89 -2.81
N PRO A 112 -3.44 9.55 -3.20
CA PRO A 112 -4.38 9.01 -4.17
C PRO A 112 -3.75 8.85 -5.55
N ILE A 113 -3.82 7.64 -6.12
CA ILE A 113 -3.59 7.41 -7.55
C ILE A 113 -4.89 6.92 -8.15
N ASN A 114 -5.57 7.77 -8.90
CA ASN A 114 -6.82 7.39 -9.55
C ASN A 114 -6.57 6.35 -10.65
N LYS A 115 -7.10 5.12 -10.48
CA LYS A 115 -6.99 4.03 -11.47
C LYS A 115 -8.24 3.88 -12.34
N MET A 116 -9.38 4.40 -11.91
CA MET A 116 -10.67 4.25 -12.59
C MET A 116 -11.20 5.59 -13.09
N GLY A 117 -10.47 6.23 -13.99
CA GLY A 117 -10.90 7.49 -14.59
C GLY A 117 -9.73 8.44 -14.86
N LYS A 118 -10.04 9.65 -15.31
CA LYS A 118 -9.03 10.71 -15.42
C LYS A 118 -8.58 11.08 -14.01
N SER A 119 -7.28 10.97 -13.74
CA SER A 119 -6.71 11.50 -12.48
C SER A 119 -7.19 12.92 -12.30
N SER A 120 -7.73 13.25 -11.13
CA SER A 120 -8.06 14.64 -10.86
C SER A 120 -6.77 15.46 -10.87
N VAL A 121 -6.85 16.73 -11.24
CA VAL A 121 -5.70 17.63 -11.20
C VAL A 121 -5.09 17.67 -9.80
N SER A 122 -5.93 17.62 -8.77
CA SER A 122 -5.48 17.56 -7.37
C SER A 122 -4.68 16.30 -7.04
N SER A 123 -5.12 15.11 -7.45
CA SER A 123 -4.38 13.86 -7.20
C SER A 123 -3.01 13.85 -7.88
N MET A 124 -2.92 14.40 -9.09
CA MET A 124 -1.64 14.54 -9.79
C MET A 124 -0.71 15.53 -9.08
N LYS A 125 -1.28 16.61 -8.55
CA LYS A 125 -0.54 17.61 -7.77
C LYS A 125 0.03 16.97 -6.50
N GLU A 126 -0.81 16.33 -5.68
CA GLU A 126 -0.40 15.62 -4.45
C GLU A 126 0.68 14.57 -4.72
N PHE A 127 0.53 13.80 -5.81
CA PHE A 127 1.53 12.82 -6.23
C PHE A 127 2.88 13.48 -6.55
N ASN A 128 2.89 14.57 -7.31
CA ASN A 128 4.12 15.27 -7.66
C ASN A 128 4.77 15.92 -6.43
N GLU A 129 3.98 16.60 -5.59
CA GLU A 129 4.45 17.21 -4.34
C GLU A 129 5.12 16.18 -3.41
N ALA A 130 4.55 14.98 -3.29
CA ALA A 130 5.15 13.93 -2.50
C ALA A 130 6.51 13.49 -3.05
N PHE A 131 6.67 13.39 -4.37
CA PHE A 131 7.96 13.05 -4.98
C PHE A 131 8.98 14.21 -4.92
N GLU A 132 8.53 15.44 -4.81
CA GLU A 132 9.38 16.62 -4.63
C GLU A 132 9.78 16.86 -3.18
N SER A 133 9.01 16.36 -2.21
CA SER A 133 9.27 16.49 -0.78
C SER A 133 10.50 15.69 -0.32
N ASP A 134 10.86 15.78 0.96
CA ASP A 134 11.94 14.97 1.55
C ASP A 134 11.45 13.62 2.10
N ASN A 135 10.16 13.32 1.99
CA ASN A 135 9.59 12.06 2.47
C ASN A 135 10.16 10.83 1.76
N LEU A 136 10.19 9.70 2.45
CA LEU A 136 10.48 8.40 1.86
C LEU A 136 9.25 7.87 1.11
N ILE A 137 9.42 7.54 -0.16
CA ILE A 137 8.34 7.04 -1.01
C ILE A 137 8.33 5.52 -1.02
N LEU A 138 7.22 4.90 -0.65
CA LEU A 138 6.96 3.47 -0.85
C LEU A 138 6.19 3.29 -2.16
N TYR A 139 6.53 2.30 -2.98
CA TYR A 139 5.90 2.16 -4.28
C TYR A 139 5.83 0.72 -4.79
N PHE A 140 4.66 0.31 -5.29
CA PHE A 140 4.48 -0.94 -6.03
C PHE A 140 4.41 -0.65 -7.53
N PRO A 141 5.50 -0.86 -8.29
CA PRO A 141 5.57 -0.44 -9.70
C PRO A 141 4.59 -1.16 -10.63
N ALA A 142 4.24 -2.41 -10.32
CA ALA A 142 3.22 -3.17 -11.03
C ALA A 142 1.84 -2.51 -10.92
N GLY A 143 1.59 -1.83 -9.80
CA GLY A 143 0.36 -1.13 -9.51
C GLY A 143 -0.87 -2.01 -9.26
N LEU A 144 -0.75 -3.33 -9.40
CA LEU A 144 -1.71 -4.37 -9.04
C LEU A 144 -0.95 -5.52 -8.39
N CYS A 145 -1.66 -6.33 -7.60
CA CYS A 145 -1.08 -7.53 -7.00
C CYS A 145 -0.60 -8.51 -8.07
N SER A 146 0.42 -9.29 -7.73
CA SER A 146 0.95 -10.38 -8.56
C SER A 146 -0.15 -11.35 -8.95
N ARG A 147 0.01 -12.02 -10.06
CA ARG A 147 -0.94 -12.99 -10.58
C ARG A 147 -0.25 -14.31 -10.88
N LYS A 148 -1.02 -15.39 -10.76
CA LYS A 148 -0.52 -16.72 -11.12
C LYS A 148 -0.67 -16.89 -12.64
N GLU A 149 0.48 -17.01 -13.33
CA GLU A 149 0.56 -17.31 -14.75
C GLU A 149 1.40 -18.57 -14.94
N ASN A 150 0.89 -19.58 -15.64
CA ASN A 150 1.56 -20.86 -15.86
C ASN A 150 2.12 -21.51 -14.58
N GLY A 151 1.38 -21.40 -13.48
CA GLY A 151 1.77 -21.97 -12.19
C GLY A 151 2.73 -21.11 -11.34
N ILE A 152 3.28 -20.03 -11.91
CA ILE A 152 4.25 -19.14 -11.24
C ILE A 152 3.56 -17.85 -10.84
N LEU A 153 3.77 -17.40 -9.59
CA LEU A 153 3.29 -16.11 -9.11
C LEU A 153 4.25 -15.01 -9.59
N ARG A 154 3.73 -14.03 -10.32
CA ARG A 154 4.52 -12.94 -10.90
C ARG A 154 3.78 -11.62 -10.79
N ASP A 155 4.55 -10.54 -10.61
CA ASP A 155 4.05 -9.19 -10.83
C ASP A 155 3.68 -8.99 -12.30
N LEU A 156 2.72 -8.10 -12.52
CA LEU A 156 2.52 -7.51 -13.83
C LEU A 156 3.75 -6.67 -14.20
N GLU A 157 3.89 -6.34 -15.49
CA GLU A 157 4.99 -5.50 -15.97
C GLU A 157 5.10 -4.20 -15.15
N TRP A 158 6.28 -3.94 -14.62
CA TRP A 158 6.55 -2.74 -13.84
C TRP A 158 6.52 -1.49 -14.71
N LYS A 159 5.76 -0.50 -14.29
CA LYS A 159 5.58 0.75 -15.02
C LYS A 159 6.83 1.61 -14.94
N LYS A 160 7.26 2.12 -16.10
CA LYS A 160 8.42 3.03 -16.22
C LYS A 160 8.26 4.36 -15.50
N THR A 161 7.04 4.68 -15.02
CA THR A 161 6.75 5.91 -14.27
C THR A 161 7.68 6.10 -13.10
N ILE A 162 8.01 5.03 -12.37
CA ILE A 162 8.87 5.14 -11.19
C ILE A 162 10.31 5.54 -11.54
N ILE A 163 10.85 4.98 -12.63
CA ILE A 163 12.20 5.34 -13.12
C ILE A 163 12.24 6.79 -13.56
N ARG A 164 11.19 7.26 -14.26
CA ARG A 164 11.09 8.65 -14.68
C ARG A 164 11.05 9.57 -13.46
N LYS A 165 10.22 9.26 -12.45
CA LYS A 165 10.11 10.05 -11.23
C LYS A 165 11.40 10.06 -10.41
N ALA A 166 12.08 8.93 -10.29
CA ALA A 166 13.38 8.87 -9.63
C ALA A 166 14.40 9.83 -10.28
N ARG A 167 14.46 9.83 -11.60
CA ARG A 167 15.37 10.73 -12.35
C ARG A 167 14.96 12.21 -12.22
N GLU A 168 13.68 12.53 -12.40
CA GLU A 168 13.14 13.90 -12.29
C GLU A 168 13.42 14.51 -10.91
N THR A 169 13.27 13.70 -9.85
CA THR A 169 13.36 14.17 -8.46
C THR A 169 14.70 13.83 -7.80
N LYS A 170 15.66 13.26 -8.54
CA LYS A 170 17.00 12.86 -8.08
C LYS A 170 16.93 11.99 -6.82
N ARG A 171 16.12 10.94 -6.87
CA ARG A 171 15.98 9.96 -5.80
C ARG A 171 16.59 8.62 -6.19
N ASP A 172 17.32 8.02 -5.28
CA ASP A 172 17.77 6.65 -5.45
C ASP A 172 16.63 5.66 -5.20
N ILE A 173 16.71 4.51 -5.88
CA ILE A 173 15.74 3.44 -5.76
C ILE A 173 16.33 2.31 -4.93
N ILE A 174 15.60 1.87 -3.92
CA ILE A 174 15.95 0.72 -3.09
C ILE A 174 14.93 -0.38 -3.39
N PRO A 175 15.35 -1.49 -4.00
CA PRO A 175 14.48 -2.63 -4.24
C PRO A 175 14.27 -3.44 -2.97
N VAL A 176 13.03 -3.83 -2.71
CA VAL A 176 12.60 -4.77 -1.68
C VAL A 176 11.88 -5.93 -2.37
N PHE A 177 12.06 -7.12 -1.88
CA PHE A 177 11.41 -8.31 -2.41
C PHE A 177 10.65 -9.01 -1.29
N PHE A 178 9.37 -9.26 -1.52
CA PHE A 178 8.54 -10.16 -0.72
C PHE A 178 8.66 -11.57 -1.26
N ASP A 179 9.07 -12.48 -0.39
CA ASP A 179 9.25 -13.91 -0.64
C ASP A 179 8.15 -14.71 0.04
#